data_52ebf342fd16d0c1453c1f5a5156237a
#
_entry.id   52ebf342fd16d0c1453c1f5a5156237a
#
_cell.length_a   1.000
_cell.length_b   1.000
_cell.length_c   1.000
_cell.angle_alpha   90.00
_cell.angle_beta   90.00
_cell.angle_gamma   90.00
#
_symmetry.space_group_name_H-M   'P 1'
#
loop_
_entity.id
_entity.type
_entity.pdbx_description
1 polymer ?
#
loop_
_entity_poly.entity_id
_entity_poly.type
_entity_poly.pdbx_seq_one_letter_code
_entity_poly.pdbx_strand_id
1 'polypeptide(L)'
;TGVIPYDQLAKTLAHRGERWWSRTIYRGGTYLILEVLGQPAGYASFGRARYPGPQEGEIYELYLSPLYQGLGFGEYLFEACRAALDQRGLKGLMVWVLSDNVAAREFYSHRGGVAKLRRIDLSLGAKLEKHGYVWD
;
A
#
# COMPACT_ATOMS: atom_id res chain seq x y z
N THR A 1 -16.88 13.75 13.21
CA THR A 1 -15.64 13.83 12.42
C THR A 1 -14.62 14.76 13.03
N GLY A 2 -14.30 14.60 14.29
CA GLY A 2 -13.26 15.38 14.92
C GLY A 2 -11.90 14.73 14.75
N VAL A 3 -10.86 15.49 15.06
CA VAL A 3 -9.51 14.96 15.16
C VAL A 3 -9.43 14.12 16.42
N ILE A 4 -8.95 12.89 16.29
CA ILE A 4 -8.79 12.00 17.44
C ILE A 4 -7.40 12.27 18.03
N PRO A 5 -7.32 12.54 19.35
CA PRO A 5 -6.01 12.71 19.98
C PRO A 5 -5.13 11.47 19.79
N TYR A 6 -3.84 11.70 19.63
CA TYR A 6 -2.87 10.64 19.36
C TYR A 6 -2.92 9.50 20.38
N ASP A 7 -2.91 9.82 21.66
CA ASP A 7 -2.91 8.81 22.72
C ASP A 7 -4.20 7.99 22.74
N GLN A 8 -5.34 8.62 22.46
CA GLN A 8 -6.61 7.91 22.35
C GLN A 8 -6.61 6.98 21.15
N LEU A 9 -6.06 7.43 20.04
CA LEU A 9 -5.92 6.61 18.83
C LEU A 9 -5.02 5.41 19.10
N ALA A 10 -3.86 5.62 19.73
CA ALA A 10 -2.95 4.54 20.07
C ALA A 10 -3.59 3.50 20.98
N LYS A 11 -4.37 3.91 21.97
CA LYS A 11 -5.11 3.00 22.83
C LYS A 11 -6.16 2.20 22.05
N THR A 12 -6.84 2.85 21.14
CA THR A 12 -7.84 2.19 20.30
C THR A 12 -7.18 1.14 19.41
N LEU A 13 -6.02 1.47 18.84
CA LEU A 13 -5.23 0.55 18.03
C LEU A 13 -4.88 -0.73 18.78
N ALA A 14 -4.46 -0.59 20.02
CA ALA A 14 -4.04 -1.72 20.84
C ALA A 14 -5.19 -2.71 21.09
N HIS A 15 -6.44 -2.27 21.02
CA HIS A 15 -7.60 -3.10 21.32
C HIS A 15 -8.32 -3.67 20.12
N ARG A 16 -8.14 -3.11 18.93
CA ARG A 16 -8.95 -3.50 17.78
C ARG A 16 -8.29 -4.51 16.84
N GLY A 17 -6.98 -4.47 16.70
CA GLY A 17 -6.28 -5.40 15.83
C GLY A 17 -6.81 -5.39 14.40
N GLU A 18 -6.97 -6.57 13.81
CA GLU A 18 -7.35 -6.74 12.41
C GLU A 18 -8.80 -6.38 12.09
N ARG A 19 -9.62 -6.15 13.07
CA ARG A 19 -11.05 -5.83 12.86
C ARG A 19 -11.28 -4.50 12.14
N TRP A 20 -10.23 -3.73 11.96
CA TRP A 20 -10.33 -2.44 11.30
C TRP A 20 -10.38 -2.56 9.79
N TRP A 21 -10.02 -3.73 9.27
CA TRP A 21 -9.98 -3.94 7.84
C TRP A 21 -11.37 -4.17 7.30
N SER A 22 -11.68 -3.43 6.23
CA SER A 22 -12.85 -3.68 5.41
C SER A 22 -12.36 -4.04 4.03
N ARG A 23 -12.86 -5.16 3.49
CA ARG A 23 -12.45 -5.64 2.16
C ARG A 23 -13.60 -5.52 1.19
N THR A 24 -13.35 -4.84 0.09
CA THR A 24 -14.33 -4.73 -0.98
C THR A 24 -13.71 -5.28 -2.26
N ILE A 25 -14.41 -6.20 -2.91
CA ILE A 25 -13.95 -6.79 -4.16
C ILE A 25 -14.77 -6.20 -5.29
N TYR A 26 -14.08 -5.60 -6.25
CA TYR A 26 -14.70 -5.05 -7.44
C TYR A 26 -14.39 -5.92 -8.64
N ARG A 27 -15.18 -5.76 -9.68
CA ARG A 27 -14.95 -6.47 -10.94
C ARG A 27 -13.61 -6.01 -11.53
N GLY A 28 -12.64 -6.91 -11.57
CA GLY A 28 -11.31 -6.65 -12.06
C GLY A 28 -10.33 -6.07 -11.06
N GLY A 29 -10.70 -5.99 -9.76
CA GLY A 29 -9.78 -5.50 -8.76
C GLY A 29 -10.21 -5.82 -7.35
N THR A 30 -9.29 -5.63 -6.42
CA THR A 30 -9.54 -5.74 -5.01
C THR A 30 -9.03 -4.49 -4.32
N TYR A 31 -9.85 -3.97 -3.43
CA TYR A 31 -9.51 -2.82 -2.60
C TYR A 31 -9.58 -3.23 -1.14
N LEU A 32 -8.63 -2.73 -0.36
CA LEU A 32 -8.70 -2.77 1.09
C LEU A 32 -8.89 -1.35 1.59
N ILE A 33 -9.86 -1.16 2.45
CA ILE A 33 -10.11 0.13 3.07
C ILE A 33 -9.80 -0.01 4.55
N LEU A 34 -8.90 0.83 5.03
CA LEU A 34 -8.59 0.91 6.45
C LEU A 34 -9.52 1.91 7.11
N GLU A 35 -10.28 1.45 8.09
CA GLU A 35 -11.14 2.31 8.89
C GLU A 35 -10.60 2.43 10.30
N VAL A 36 -10.67 3.63 10.85
CA VAL A 36 -10.30 3.91 12.23
C VAL A 36 -11.50 4.59 12.88
N LEU A 37 -12.06 3.94 13.88
CA LEU A 37 -13.26 4.43 14.55
C LEU A 37 -14.41 4.73 13.59
N GLY A 38 -14.56 3.86 12.58
CA GLY A 38 -15.62 4.00 11.59
C GLY A 38 -15.36 5.02 10.49
N GLN A 39 -14.17 5.63 10.45
CA GLN A 39 -13.80 6.60 9.44
C GLN A 39 -12.73 6.04 8.50
N PRO A 40 -12.84 6.28 7.20
CA PRO A 40 -11.78 5.85 6.28
C PRO A 40 -10.48 6.57 6.59
N ALA A 41 -9.42 5.80 6.79
CA ALA A 41 -8.09 6.32 7.10
C ALA A 41 -7.11 6.12 5.94
N GLY A 42 -7.36 5.15 5.09
CA GLY A 42 -6.51 4.86 3.94
C GLY A 42 -7.11 3.76 3.10
N TYR A 43 -6.48 3.52 1.96
CA TYR A 43 -6.90 2.44 1.07
C TYR A 43 -5.71 1.90 0.29
N ALA A 44 -5.90 0.71 -0.26
CA ALA A 44 -4.96 0.14 -1.20
C ALA A 44 -5.71 -0.59 -2.30
N SER A 45 -5.17 -0.55 -3.50
CA SER A 45 -5.63 -1.37 -4.61
C SER A 45 -4.49 -2.27 -5.06
N PHE A 46 -4.82 -3.50 -5.43
CA PHE A 46 -3.82 -4.50 -5.76
C PHE A 46 -4.42 -5.58 -6.64
N GLY A 47 -3.58 -6.38 -7.23
CA GLY A 47 -4.00 -7.47 -8.09
C GLY A 47 -2.83 -8.07 -8.82
N ARG A 48 -3.10 -8.63 -10.00
CA ARG A 48 -2.06 -9.22 -10.84
C ARG A 48 -1.14 -8.15 -11.39
N ALA A 49 0.16 -8.44 -11.45
CA ALA A 49 1.13 -7.51 -12.01
C ALA A 49 0.78 -7.18 -13.47
N ARG A 50 0.83 -5.90 -13.79
CA ARG A 50 0.47 -5.39 -15.12
C ARG A 50 1.62 -5.50 -16.12
N TYR A 51 2.82 -5.81 -15.65
CA TYR A 51 4.02 -5.94 -16.48
C TYR A 51 4.55 -7.35 -16.39
N PRO A 52 5.07 -7.92 -17.50
CA PRO A 52 5.69 -9.25 -17.48
C PRO A 52 6.91 -9.25 -16.55
N GLY A 53 7.09 -10.35 -15.84
CA GLY A 53 8.24 -10.51 -14.96
C GLY A 53 7.99 -11.64 -13.95
N PRO A 54 8.98 -11.90 -13.08
CA PRO A 54 8.85 -12.97 -12.10
C PRO A 54 7.87 -12.67 -10.98
N GLN A 55 7.58 -11.39 -10.71
CA GLN A 55 6.60 -11.03 -9.69
C GLN A 55 5.20 -11.07 -10.28
N GLU A 56 4.31 -11.85 -9.66
CA GLU A 56 2.95 -12.05 -10.15
C GLU A 56 1.95 -11.08 -9.57
N GLY A 57 2.21 -10.52 -8.39
CA GLY A 57 1.33 -9.57 -7.72
C GLY A 57 1.85 -8.15 -7.79
N GLU A 58 0.94 -7.20 -7.71
CA GLU A 58 1.27 -5.78 -7.71
C GLU A 58 0.33 -5.03 -6.78
N ILE A 59 0.89 -4.10 -6.01
CA ILE A 59 0.11 -3.07 -5.34
C ILE A 59 0.09 -1.87 -6.27
N TYR A 60 -1.10 -1.51 -6.75
CA TYR A 60 -1.27 -0.41 -7.69
C TYR A 60 -1.26 0.93 -6.97
N GLU A 61 -1.92 0.99 -5.83
CA GLU A 61 -2.03 2.20 -5.02
C GLU A 61 -2.03 1.83 -3.56
N LEU A 62 -1.37 2.63 -2.76
CA LEU A 62 -1.44 2.54 -1.31
C LEU A 62 -1.43 3.96 -0.77
N TYR A 63 -2.55 4.37 -0.21
CA TYR A 63 -2.74 5.71 0.30
C TYR A 63 -3.12 5.68 1.78
N LEU A 64 -2.52 6.55 2.54
CA LEU A 64 -2.85 6.76 3.95
C LEU A 64 -3.04 8.24 4.17
N SER A 65 -4.18 8.61 4.75
CA SER A 65 -4.45 9.99 5.10
C SER A 65 -3.36 10.52 6.03
N PRO A 66 -2.87 11.76 5.82
CA PRO A 66 -1.81 12.32 6.65
C PRO A 66 -2.11 12.29 8.15
N LEU A 67 -3.38 12.39 8.52
CA LEU A 67 -3.80 12.34 9.91
C LEU A 67 -3.42 11.02 10.60
N TYR A 68 -3.29 9.95 9.84
CA TYR A 68 -3.04 8.61 10.37
C TYR A 68 -1.62 8.11 10.09
N GLN A 69 -0.77 8.96 9.55
CA GLN A 69 0.62 8.58 9.28
C GLN A 69 1.44 8.55 10.57
N GLY A 70 2.51 7.76 10.57
CA GLY A 70 3.41 7.65 11.71
C GLY A 70 2.94 6.74 12.83
N LEU A 71 1.85 6.00 12.62
CA LEU A 71 1.24 5.12 13.62
C LEU A 71 1.32 3.63 13.25
N GLY A 72 2.05 3.29 12.22
CA GLY A 72 2.16 1.90 11.76
C GLY A 72 1.01 1.43 10.87
N PHE A 73 0.08 2.29 10.52
CA PHE A 73 -1.05 1.92 9.67
C PHE A 73 -0.63 1.58 8.24
N GLY A 74 0.37 2.28 7.71
CA GLY A 74 0.86 1.99 6.35
C GLY A 74 1.43 0.59 6.26
N GLU A 75 2.23 0.19 7.25
CA GLU A 75 2.76 -1.17 7.32
C GLU A 75 1.66 -2.20 7.44
N TYR A 76 0.67 -1.92 8.27
CA TYR A 76 -0.48 -2.79 8.45
C TYR A 76 -1.22 -3.01 7.13
N LEU A 77 -1.48 -1.91 6.41
CA LEU A 77 -2.17 -1.95 5.12
C LEU A 77 -1.35 -2.71 4.07
N PHE A 78 -0.05 -2.48 4.04
CA PHE A 78 0.86 -3.17 3.14
C PHE A 78 0.84 -4.69 3.38
N GLU A 79 0.95 -5.12 4.63
CA GLU A 79 0.94 -6.55 4.96
C GLU A 79 -0.40 -7.21 4.64
N ALA A 80 -1.50 -6.48 4.81
CA ALA A 80 -2.81 -6.99 4.42
C ALA A 80 -2.92 -7.21 2.91
N CYS A 81 -2.32 -6.32 2.12
CA CYS A 81 -2.26 -6.50 0.67
C CYS A 81 -1.46 -7.74 0.31
N ARG A 82 -0.32 -7.94 0.95
CA ARG A 82 0.51 -9.13 0.70
C ARG A 82 -0.24 -10.41 1.02
N ALA A 83 -0.92 -10.43 2.15
CA ALA A 83 -1.72 -11.58 2.54
C ALA A 83 -2.82 -11.89 1.53
N ALA A 84 -3.48 -10.85 1.03
CA ALA A 84 -4.54 -11.00 0.04
C ALA A 84 -4.01 -11.53 -1.30
N LEU A 85 -2.84 -11.07 -1.73
CA LEU A 85 -2.20 -11.56 -2.95
C LEU A 85 -1.77 -13.03 -2.79
N ASP A 86 -1.23 -13.38 -1.63
CA ASP A 86 -0.86 -14.75 -1.30
C ASP A 86 -2.08 -15.69 -1.37
N GLN A 87 -3.20 -15.27 -0.83
CA GLN A 87 -4.43 -16.05 -0.85
C GLN A 87 -4.93 -16.30 -2.28
N ARG A 88 -4.56 -15.44 -3.21
CA ARG A 88 -4.88 -15.59 -4.63
C ARG A 88 -3.86 -16.46 -5.37
N GLY A 89 -2.80 -16.91 -4.69
CA GLY A 89 -1.74 -17.69 -5.31
C GLY A 89 -0.80 -16.88 -6.18
N LEU A 90 -0.79 -15.56 -6.05
CA LEU A 90 0.12 -14.68 -6.78
C LEU A 90 1.43 -14.57 -6.02
N LYS A 91 2.50 -15.07 -6.62
CA LYS A 91 3.82 -15.13 -5.99
C LYS A 91 4.66 -13.91 -6.34
N GLY A 92 5.32 -13.37 -5.32
CA GLY A 92 6.13 -12.18 -5.49
C GLY A 92 5.28 -10.94 -5.59
N LEU A 93 5.90 -9.81 -5.37
CA LEU A 93 5.22 -8.52 -5.33
C LEU A 93 6.05 -7.47 -6.04
N MET A 94 5.39 -6.59 -6.75
CA MET A 94 6.03 -5.41 -7.29
C MET A 94 5.19 -4.17 -6.96
N VAL A 95 5.89 -3.04 -6.76
CA VAL A 95 5.27 -1.74 -6.53
C VAL A 95 6.04 -0.68 -7.28
N TRP A 96 5.36 0.12 -8.08
CA TRP A 96 5.97 1.25 -8.77
C TRP A 96 5.86 2.52 -7.94
N VAL A 97 6.96 3.23 -7.82
CA VAL A 97 7.06 4.44 -6.99
C VAL A 97 7.75 5.54 -7.79
N LEU A 98 7.18 6.75 -7.77
CA LEU A 98 7.85 7.90 -8.37
C LEU A 98 9.18 8.14 -7.68
N SER A 99 10.23 8.41 -8.48
CA SER A 99 11.58 8.61 -7.95
C SER A 99 11.67 9.72 -6.93
N ASP A 100 10.85 10.76 -7.08
CA ASP A 100 10.82 11.90 -6.18
C ASP A 100 10.11 11.62 -4.86
N ASN A 101 9.36 10.53 -4.77
CA ASN A 101 8.64 10.20 -3.55
C ASN A 101 9.56 9.47 -2.58
N VAL A 102 10.41 10.23 -1.90
CA VAL A 102 11.43 9.70 -0.99
C VAL A 102 10.79 8.91 0.15
N ALA A 103 9.70 9.43 0.71
CA ALA A 103 9.01 8.76 1.82
C ALA A 103 8.49 7.38 1.43
N ALA A 104 7.89 7.26 0.25
CA ALA A 104 7.42 5.96 -0.24
C ALA A 104 8.57 5.01 -0.53
N ARG A 105 9.66 5.52 -1.12
CA ARG A 105 10.84 4.71 -1.40
C ARG A 105 11.44 4.14 -0.12
N GLU A 106 11.56 4.96 0.92
CA GLU A 106 12.03 4.51 2.22
C GLU A 106 11.08 3.50 2.84
N PHE A 107 9.79 3.75 2.74
CA PHE A 107 8.76 2.86 3.26
C PHE A 107 8.91 1.45 2.67
N TYR A 108 9.00 1.35 1.36
CA TYR A 108 9.09 0.04 0.70
C TYR A 108 10.46 -0.62 0.92
N SER A 109 11.53 0.14 0.98
CA SER A 109 12.85 -0.40 1.32
C SER A 109 12.87 -1.01 2.71
N HIS A 110 12.25 -0.33 3.68
CA HIS A 110 12.17 -0.84 5.05
C HIS A 110 11.30 -2.10 5.15
N ARG A 111 10.39 -2.31 4.20
CA ARG A 111 9.57 -3.53 4.14
C ARG A 111 10.27 -4.68 3.41
N GLY A 112 11.52 -4.50 3.01
CA GLY A 112 12.28 -5.54 2.34
C GLY A 112 12.27 -5.46 0.82
N GLY A 113 11.65 -4.45 0.26
CA GLY A 113 11.64 -4.24 -1.18
C GLY A 113 12.99 -3.80 -1.71
N VAL A 114 13.33 -4.27 -2.90
CA VAL A 114 14.56 -3.91 -3.59
C VAL A 114 14.21 -3.20 -4.88
N ALA A 115 14.78 -2.02 -5.11
CA ALA A 115 14.55 -1.24 -6.32
C ALA A 115 15.35 -1.87 -7.47
N LYS A 116 14.72 -2.77 -8.21
CA LYS A 116 15.36 -3.49 -9.32
C LYS A 116 14.96 -2.97 -10.69
N LEU A 117 13.86 -2.26 -10.78
CA LEU A 117 13.33 -1.81 -12.06
C LEU A 117 13.27 -0.29 -12.08
N ARG A 118 13.40 0.25 -13.28
CA ARG A 118 13.36 1.68 -13.50
C ARG A 118 12.61 1.96 -14.79
N ARG A 119 11.79 2.98 -14.79
CA ARG A 119 10.98 3.33 -15.94
C ARG A 119 10.80 4.83 -16.02
N ILE A 120 10.75 5.34 -17.25
CA ILE A 120 10.44 6.74 -17.51
C ILE A 120 9.14 6.78 -18.29
N ASP A 121 8.12 7.37 -17.71
CA ASP A 121 6.83 7.57 -18.37
C ASP A 121 6.70 9.03 -18.79
N LEU A 122 6.06 9.25 -19.93
CA LEU A 122 5.70 10.59 -20.40
C LEU A 122 4.24 10.83 -20.06
N SER A 123 3.97 11.87 -19.30
CA SER A 123 2.63 12.24 -18.92
C SER A 123 2.47 13.75 -18.99
N LEU A 124 1.49 14.23 -19.77
CA LEU A 124 1.19 15.66 -19.92
C LEU A 124 2.44 16.48 -20.27
N GLY A 125 3.33 15.92 -21.10
CA GLY A 125 4.53 16.60 -21.53
C GLY A 125 5.69 16.55 -20.52
N ALA A 126 5.50 15.90 -19.38
CA ALA A 126 6.53 15.75 -18.37
C ALA A 126 7.08 14.33 -18.36
N LYS A 127 8.37 14.19 -18.05
CA LYS A 127 9.01 12.90 -17.84
C LYS A 127 8.88 12.52 -16.38
N LEU A 128 8.28 11.35 -16.10
CA LEU A 128 8.13 10.82 -14.76
C LEU A 128 9.00 9.58 -14.62
N GLU A 129 10.00 9.65 -13.77
CA GLU A 129 10.83 8.50 -13.46
C GLU A 129 10.24 7.72 -12.32
N LYS A 130 10.18 6.41 -12.47
CA LYS A 130 9.65 5.49 -11.48
C LYS A 130 10.65 4.39 -11.17
N HIS A 131 10.67 3.96 -9.93
CA HIS A 131 11.41 2.77 -9.51
C HIS A 131 10.42 1.66 -9.21
N GLY A 132 10.73 0.46 -9.69
CA GLY A 132 9.97 -0.75 -9.38
C GLY A 132 10.62 -1.49 -8.22
N TYR A 133 9.95 -1.51 -7.07
CA TYR A 133 10.37 -2.28 -5.91
C TYR A 133 9.81 -3.68 -6.02
N VAL A 134 10.63 -4.66 -5.72
CA VAL A 134 10.24 -6.07 -5.87
C VAL A 134 10.54 -6.86 -4.61
N TRP A 135 9.68 -7.83 -4.35
CA TRP A 135 9.80 -8.84 -3.30
C TRP A 135 9.64 -10.20 -3.97
N ASP A 136 10.49 -11.13 -3.61
CA ASP A 136 10.43 -12.49 -4.14
C ASP A 136 9.45 -13.37 -3.38
#